data_ee0041a864786e7158f674eb28d822c9
#
_entry.id   ee0041a864786e7158f674eb28d822c9
#
_cell.length_a   1.000
_cell.length_b   1.000
_cell.length_c   1.000
_cell.angle_alpha   90.00
_cell.angle_beta   90.00
_cell.angle_gamma   90.00
#
_symmetry.space_group_name_H-M   'P 1'
#
loop_
_entity.id
_entity.type
_entity.pdbx_description
1 polymer ?
#
loop_
_entity_poly.entity_id
_entity_poly.type
_entity_poly.pdbx_seq_one_letter_code
_entity_poly.pdbx_strand_id
1 'polypeptide(L)'
;MAKANNLELQGGTYHVRLDVPKDVREAFGGRRVLSQSLKTGSREEALYRRLPILHAWKSQIKIARQGKQLPDGWQDNVAMMVEQLDQMATSAKRERIGEKIPPLPVPDPEAVKQAMENPEVVAALKAMIERRSGEPMGMIRLEDDLADMFKGFVGRRLTERHNLTPDQKDELAVLIKDPSSYKARSPITKTRLAAFRTYRLEHHVALKTVNQQEAKLLSLSDHLQQSGSPLDFDAVSTWLQGMTLSSKTKQQYLLAGSQFWQWASTHEPQWRQSYKGQVNPFEKHTLPTIKGKAKKEAARKAFTIEEIGSLHAAAKEQGLSTLADLILLGAYSGGRIEELCQLRTENLITLEGVTMFDITDSKTVAGIRQVPVHPQLKKLVARLTETSTDGFLVPSESKNKYGIRSDALSKAFGRLKTANGFGRSHVFHSIRATVITQLVRADVPDRLIRELAGHESGTVTFDVYSKGSSPKQKLTAIKKLPTIPSR
;
A
#
# COMPACT_ATOMS: atom_id res chain seq x y z
N MET A 1 -28.49 -30.93 24.29
CA MET A 1 -27.81 -31.61 23.19
C MET A 1 -28.18 -30.91 21.89
N ALA A 2 -27.25 -30.33 21.17
CA ALA A 2 -27.50 -29.77 19.85
C ALA A 2 -27.94 -30.92 18.92
N LYS A 3 -29.17 -30.87 18.37
CA LYS A 3 -29.63 -31.89 17.43
C LYS A 3 -28.71 -31.85 16.20
N ALA A 4 -28.02 -32.95 15.98
CA ALA A 4 -27.09 -33.07 14.83
C ALA A 4 -27.90 -32.73 13.54
N ASN A 5 -27.37 -31.83 12.74
CA ASN A 5 -27.83 -31.44 11.42
C ASN A 5 -28.97 -30.41 11.28
N ASN A 6 -29.40 -29.69 12.31
CA ASN A 6 -30.45 -28.66 12.19
C ASN A 6 -31.77 -29.12 11.50
N LEU A 7 -32.12 -30.42 11.59
CA LEU A 7 -33.30 -31.01 11.04
C LEU A 7 -34.20 -31.57 12.16
N GLU A 8 -35.49 -31.34 12.03
CA GLU A 8 -36.52 -31.88 12.92
C GLU A 8 -37.65 -32.45 12.07
N LEU A 9 -38.09 -33.69 12.40
CA LEU A 9 -39.24 -34.33 11.72
C LEU A 9 -40.51 -33.98 12.51
N GLN A 10 -41.49 -33.34 11.84
CA GLN A 10 -42.77 -32.96 12.41
C GLN A 10 -43.88 -33.42 11.45
N GLY A 11 -44.80 -34.28 11.93
CA GLY A 11 -45.93 -34.74 11.13
C GLY A 11 -45.53 -35.38 9.78
N GLY A 12 -44.45 -36.13 9.71
CA GLY A 12 -43.97 -36.78 8.49
C GLY A 12 -43.17 -35.85 7.55
N THR A 13 -43.01 -34.56 7.88
CA THR A 13 -42.25 -33.58 7.06
C THR A 13 -41.04 -33.06 7.80
N TYR A 14 -39.92 -32.96 7.14
CA TYR A 14 -38.72 -32.38 7.72
C TYR A 14 -38.79 -30.85 7.76
N HIS A 15 -38.37 -30.28 8.90
CA HIS A 15 -38.20 -28.86 9.13
C HIS A 15 -36.73 -28.55 9.39
N VAL A 16 -36.23 -27.46 8.81
CA VAL A 16 -34.95 -26.88 9.21
C VAL A 16 -35.13 -25.99 10.43
N ARG A 17 -34.22 -26.09 11.40
CA ARG A 17 -34.30 -25.35 12.66
C ARG A 17 -32.92 -24.78 13.04
N LEU A 18 -32.92 -23.50 13.46
CA LEU A 18 -31.72 -22.80 13.91
C LEU A 18 -32.06 -21.99 15.17
N ASP A 19 -31.27 -22.19 16.24
CA ASP A 19 -31.41 -21.40 17.46
C ASP A 19 -30.89 -19.98 17.22
N VAL A 20 -31.66 -18.97 17.61
CA VAL A 20 -31.25 -17.56 17.54
C VAL A 20 -30.45 -17.23 18.80
N PRO A 21 -29.18 -16.81 18.64
CA PRO A 21 -28.32 -16.41 19.75
C PRO A 21 -28.95 -15.29 20.56
N LYS A 22 -28.78 -15.31 21.89
CA LYS A 22 -29.39 -14.34 22.81
C LYS A 22 -29.14 -12.90 22.45
N ASP A 23 -27.90 -12.61 21.97
CA ASP A 23 -27.38 -11.29 21.60
C ASP A 23 -28.10 -10.62 20.41
N VAL A 24 -28.79 -11.42 19.57
CA VAL A 24 -29.49 -10.90 18.36
C VAL A 24 -30.99 -11.14 18.37
N ARG A 25 -31.58 -11.72 19.43
CA ARG A 25 -33.03 -12.07 19.46
C ARG A 25 -33.93 -10.89 19.22
N GLU A 26 -33.57 -9.72 19.70
CA GLU A 26 -34.33 -8.49 19.49
C GLU A 26 -34.48 -8.15 18.00
N ALA A 27 -33.40 -8.29 17.21
CA ALA A 27 -33.45 -8.11 15.77
C ALA A 27 -34.31 -9.15 15.01
N PHE A 28 -34.66 -10.26 15.68
CA PHE A 28 -35.56 -11.29 15.18
C PHE A 28 -36.91 -11.26 15.86
N GLY A 29 -37.33 -10.12 16.41
CA GLY A 29 -38.64 -9.97 17.09
C GLY A 29 -38.81 -10.87 18.34
N GLY A 30 -37.72 -11.05 19.10
CA GLY A 30 -37.69 -11.86 20.33
C GLY A 30 -37.68 -13.38 20.10
N ARG A 31 -37.67 -13.84 18.86
CA ARG A 31 -37.68 -15.26 18.52
C ARG A 31 -36.45 -15.99 19.02
N ARG A 32 -36.66 -17.12 19.68
CA ARG A 32 -35.60 -18.00 20.19
C ARG A 32 -35.10 -18.98 19.15
N VAL A 33 -35.96 -19.33 18.17
CA VAL A 33 -35.71 -20.35 17.14
C VAL A 33 -36.29 -19.89 15.82
N LEU A 34 -35.56 -20.08 14.74
CA LEU A 34 -36.06 -20.01 13.37
C LEU A 34 -36.39 -21.43 12.92
N SER A 35 -37.57 -21.65 12.36
CA SER A 35 -38.02 -22.95 11.84
C SER A 35 -38.77 -22.75 10.53
N GLN A 36 -38.50 -23.62 9.55
CA GLN A 36 -39.20 -23.62 8.26
C GLN A 36 -39.37 -25.04 7.73
N SER A 37 -40.54 -25.35 7.19
CA SER A 37 -40.81 -26.63 6.55
C SER A 37 -40.00 -26.77 5.25
N LEU A 38 -39.41 -27.95 5.04
CA LEU A 38 -38.67 -28.31 3.82
C LEU A 38 -39.58 -28.99 2.79
N LYS A 39 -40.87 -29.21 3.13
CA LYS A 39 -41.88 -29.81 2.27
C LYS A 39 -41.42 -31.14 1.66
N THR A 40 -40.75 -31.96 2.45
CA THR A 40 -40.32 -33.32 2.08
C THR A 40 -40.28 -34.23 3.30
N GLY A 41 -40.64 -35.49 3.10
CA GLY A 41 -40.49 -36.58 4.08
C GLY A 41 -39.15 -37.34 3.90
N SER A 42 -38.41 -37.07 2.82
CA SER A 42 -37.13 -37.70 2.57
C SER A 42 -36.01 -36.97 3.34
N ARG A 43 -35.27 -37.72 4.15
CA ARG A 43 -34.15 -37.18 4.90
C ARG A 43 -33.02 -36.71 4.00
N GLU A 44 -32.77 -37.41 2.92
CA GLU A 44 -31.70 -37.07 1.95
C GLU A 44 -31.99 -35.74 1.26
N GLU A 45 -33.22 -35.60 0.76
CA GLU A 45 -33.66 -34.35 0.13
C GLU A 45 -33.68 -33.17 1.12
N ALA A 46 -34.08 -33.41 2.38
CA ALA A 46 -34.08 -32.42 3.44
C ALA A 46 -32.65 -31.92 3.75
N LEU A 47 -31.63 -32.77 3.64
CA LEU A 47 -30.21 -32.37 3.81
C LEU A 47 -29.76 -31.38 2.75
N TYR A 48 -30.25 -31.47 1.52
CA TYR A 48 -29.95 -30.50 0.47
C TYR A 48 -30.76 -29.21 0.60
N ARG A 49 -32.09 -29.34 0.77
CA ARG A 49 -33.01 -28.19 0.83
C ARG A 49 -32.74 -27.24 2.01
N ARG A 50 -32.20 -27.74 3.12
CA ARG A 50 -31.85 -26.92 4.30
C ARG A 50 -30.68 -25.95 4.06
N LEU A 51 -29.71 -26.25 3.17
CA LEU A 51 -28.47 -25.52 3.04
C LEU A 51 -28.66 -24.04 2.70
N PRO A 52 -29.45 -23.65 1.67
CA PRO A 52 -29.68 -22.25 1.34
C PRO A 52 -30.41 -21.51 2.46
N ILE A 53 -31.35 -22.17 3.17
CA ILE A 53 -32.11 -21.57 4.27
C ILE A 53 -31.18 -21.30 5.47
N LEU A 54 -30.35 -22.27 5.85
CA LEU A 54 -29.37 -22.10 6.91
C LEU A 54 -28.35 -21.03 6.58
N HIS A 55 -27.89 -20.94 5.32
CA HIS A 55 -26.99 -19.90 4.87
C HIS A 55 -27.63 -18.52 5.00
N ALA A 56 -28.86 -18.34 4.54
CA ALA A 56 -29.63 -17.10 4.66
C ALA A 56 -29.82 -16.68 6.13
N TRP A 57 -30.22 -17.59 7.01
CA TRP A 57 -30.38 -17.27 8.43
C TRP A 57 -29.10 -16.96 9.16
N LYS A 58 -28.02 -17.70 8.88
CA LYS A 58 -26.67 -17.39 9.42
C LYS A 58 -26.15 -16.04 8.94
N SER A 59 -26.43 -15.70 7.68
CA SER A 59 -26.10 -14.38 7.12
C SER A 59 -26.89 -13.27 7.81
N GLN A 60 -28.19 -13.44 8.04
CA GLN A 60 -29.02 -12.49 8.79
C GLN A 60 -28.55 -12.32 10.24
N ILE A 61 -28.16 -13.40 10.92
CA ILE A 61 -27.58 -13.34 12.28
C ILE A 61 -26.25 -12.56 12.25
N LYS A 62 -25.42 -12.79 11.23
CA LYS A 62 -24.15 -12.07 11.04
C LYS A 62 -24.40 -10.56 10.83
N ILE A 63 -25.36 -10.21 9.98
CA ILE A 63 -25.75 -8.81 9.71
C ILE A 63 -26.28 -8.15 10.98
N ALA A 64 -27.17 -8.84 11.72
CA ALA A 64 -27.71 -8.33 12.99
C ALA A 64 -26.62 -8.10 14.05
N ARG A 65 -25.59 -8.93 14.08
CA ARG A 65 -24.39 -8.73 14.92
C ARG A 65 -23.55 -7.59 14.46
N GLN A 66 -23.34 -7.44 13.15
CA GLN A 66 -22.55 -6.34 12.58
C GLN A 66 -23.20 -4.97 12.89
N GLY A 67 -24.53 -4.87 12.85
CA GLY A 67 -25.25 -3.65 13.22
C GLY A 67 -25.15 -3.25 14.69
N LYS A 68 -24.73 -4.17 15.57
CA LYS A 68 -24.53 -3.92 17.02
C LYS A 68 -23.05 -3.90 17.43
N GLN A 69 -22.12 -4.07 16.50
CA GLN A 69 -20.68 -3.92 16.79
C GLN A 69 -20.30 -2.44 16.82
N LEU A 70 -19.35 -2.13 17.68
CA LEU A 70 -18.75 -0.79 17.69
C LEU A 70 -18.09 -0.50 16.34
N PRO A 71 -18.25 0.70 15.79
CA PRO A 71 -17.57 1.09 14.56
C PRO A 71 -16.04 1.08 14.77
N ASP A 72 -15.29 0.82 13.69
CA ASP A 72 -13.83 0.96 13.73
C ASP A 72 -13.45 2.39 14.14
N GLY A 73 -12.49 2.53 15.09
CA GLY A 73 -12.08 3.83 15.60
C GLY A 73 -13.06 4.44 16.62
N TRP A 74 -13.97 3.66 17.22
CA TRP A 74 -14.86 4.14 18.27
C TRP A 74 -14.09 4.74 19.45
N GLN A 75 -12.90 4.23 19.72
CA GLN A 75 -12.03 4.75 20.79
C GLN A 75 -11.63 6.20 20.54
N ASP A 76 -11.23 6.53 19.30
CA ASP A 76 -10.85 7.90 18.91
C ASP A 76 -12.02 8.85 19.12
N ASN A 77 -13.24 8.42 18.74
CA ASN A 77 -14.44 9.22 18.91
C ASN A 77 -14.78 9.45 20.40
N VAL A 78 -14.63 8.40 21.23
CA VAL A 78 -14.87 8.50 22.67
C VAL A 78 -13.83 9.41 23.32
N ALA A 79 -12.54 9.20 23.04
CA ALA A 79 -11.46 10.02 23.59
C ALA A 79 -11.65 11.51 23.22
N MET A 80 -11.96 11.80 21.95
CA MET A 80 -12.24 13.16 21.50
C MET A 80 -13.46 13.77 22.20
N MET A 81 -14.56 13.03 22.35
CA MET A 81 -15.75 13.52 23.06
C MET A 81 -15.47 13.81 24.54
N VAL A 82 -14.74 12.92 25.20
CA VAL A 82 -14.37 13.09 26.62
C VAL A 82 -13.44 14.28 26.79
N GLU A 83 -12.44 14.44 25.92
CA GLU A 83 -11.54 15.57 25.92
C GLU A 83 -12.27 16.90 25.67
N GLN A 84 -13.23 16.94 24.75
CA GLN A 84 -14.08 18.10 24.53
C GLN A 84 -14.89 18.47 25.78
N LEU A 85 -15.46 17.49 26.50
CA LEU A 85 -16.19 17.73 27.75
C LEU A 85 -15.27 18.32 28.82
N ASP A 86 -14.03 17.82 28.96
CA ASP A 86 -13.03 18.37 29.88
C ASP A 86 -12.60 19.78 29.52
N GLN A 87 -12.42 20.07 28.22
CA GLN A 87 -12.13 21.42 27.74
C GLN A 87 -13.29 22.38 27.99
N MET A 88 -14.54 21.94 27.81
CA MET A 88 -15.74 22.73 28.11
C MET A 88 -15.82 23.05 29.59
N ALA A 89 -15.65 22.06 30.48
CA ALA A 89 -15.64 22.28 31.94
C ALA A 89 -14.52 23.23 32.36
N THR A 90 -13.31 23.06 31.80
CA THR A 90 -12.17 23.94 32.09
C THR A 90 -12.46 25.37 31.65
N SER A 91 -13.03 25.56 30.46
CA SER A 91 -13.39 26.88 29.94
C SER A 91 -14.49 27.53 30.78
N ALA A 92 -15.54 26.79 31.12
CA ALA A 92 -16.61 27.30 31.98
C ALA A 92 -16.08 27.75 33.37
N LYS A 93 -15.13 27.01 33.96
CA LYS A 93 -14.47 27.42 35.19
C LYS A 93 -13.67 28.73 35.04
N ARG A 94 -12.93 28.87 33.92
CA ARG A 94 -12.16 30.09 33.64
C ARG A 94 -13.07 31.29 33.41
N GLU A 95 -14.20 31.14 32.76
CA GLU A 95 -15.20 32.17 32.57
C GLU A 95 -15.79 32.65 33.94
N ARG A 96 -16.07 31.68 34.87
CA ARG A 96 -16.58 31.99 36.20
C ARG A 96 -15.60 32.76 37.05
N ILE A 97 -14.31 32.67 36.80
CA ILE A 97 -13.28 33.48 37.50
C ILE A 97 -12.95 34.79 36.75
N GLY A 98 -13.72 35.14 35.70
CA GLY A 98 -13.64 36.43 35.03
C GLY A 98 -12.70 36.48 33.82
N GLU A 99 -12.20 35.33 33.33
CA GLU A 99 -11.44 35.32 32.10
C GLU A 99 -12.37 35.47 30.86
N LYS A 100 -11.94 36.28 29.91
CA LYS A 100 -12.62 36.36 28.58
C LYS A 100 -12.16 35.20 27.71
N ILE A 101 -13.05 34.27 27.43
CA ILE A 101 -12.79 33.07 26.63
C ILE A 101 -13.53 33.18 25.31
N PRO A 102 -12.94 32.71 24.19
CA PRO A 102 -13.67 32.58 22.92
C PRO A 102 -14.89 31.67 23.09
N PRO A 103 -16.02 31.94 22.43
CA PRO A 103 -17.22 31.12 22.57
C PRO A 103 -16.89 29.69 22.13
N LEU A 104 -17.17 28.73 23.01
CA LEU A 104 -17.03 27.29 22.74
C LEU A 104 -18.10 26.84 21.74
N PRO A 105 -17.82 25.76 20.96
CA PRO A 105 -18.84 25.13 20.16
C PRO A 105 -20.05 24.75 21.01
N VAL A 106 -21.21 25.28 20.70
CA VAL A 106 -22.45 24.92 21.41
C VAL A 106 -22.77 23.46 21.09
N PRO A 107 -23.12 22.62 22.09
CA PRO A 107 -23.60 21.27 21.85
C PRO A 107 -24.84 21.31 20.93
N ASP A 108 -25.02 20.26 20.14
CA ASP A 108 -26.20 20.13 19.27
C ASP A 108 -27.49 20.41 20.05
N PRO A 109 -28.26 21.46 19.71
CA PRO A 109 -29.47 21.85 20.43
C PRO A 109 -30.51 20.73 20.56
N GLU A 110 -30.61 19.85 19.56
CA GLU A 110 -31.50 18.68 19.61
C GLU A 110 -31.04 17.65 20.62
N ALA A 111 -29.73 17.40 20.72
CA ALA A 111 -29.17 16.48 21.71
C ALA A 111 -29.38 17.01 23.15
N VAL A 112 -29.24 18.32 23.35
CA VAL A 112 -29.51 18.96 24.65
C VAL A 112 -30.99 18.86 24.99
N LYS A 113 -31.88 19.14 24.06
CA LYS A 113 -33.32 19.03 24.24
C LYS A 113 -33.73 17.61 24.62
N GLN A 114 -33.26 16.60 23.90
CA GLN A 114 -33.52 15.19 24.23
C GLN A 114 -33.01 14.78 25.62
N ALA A 115 -31.84 15.30 26.04
CA ALA A 115 -31.33 15.05 27.39
C ALA A 115 -32.20 15.69 28.45
N MET A 116 -32.72 16.90 28.22
CA MET A 116 -33.59 17.62 29.13
C MET A 116 -35.03 17.09 29.18
N GLU A 117 -35.45 16.31 28.20
CA GLU A 117 -36.72 15.56 28.23
C GLU A 117 -36.67 14.32 29.13
N ASN A 118 -35.47 13.88 29.57
CA ASN A 118 -35.33 12.74 30.46
C ASN A 118 -35.48 13.18 31.94
N PRO A 119 -36.52 12.72 32.67
CA PRO A 119 -36.77 13.13 34.06
C PRO A 119 -35.61 12.78 35.00
N GLU A 120 -34.91 11.67 34.78
CA GLU A 120 -33.77 11.26 35.61
C GLU A 120 -32.58 12.21 35.45
N VAL A 121 -32.34 12.70 34.26
CA VAL A 121 -31.27 13.68 33.98
C VAL A 121 -31.59 15.00 34.64
N VAL A 122 -32.81 15.47 34.51
CA VAL A 122 -33.27 16.72 35.13
C VAL A 122 -33.21 16.63 36.67
N ALA A 123 -33.60 15.51 37.27
CA ALA A 123 -33.51 15.28 38.71
C ALA A 123 -32.05 15.26 39.20
N ALA A 124 -31.16 14.58 38.44
CA ALA A 124 -29.73 14.54 38.77
C ALA A 124 -29.08 15.94 38.70
N LEU A 125 -29.40 16.73 37.65
CA LEU A 125 -28.92 18.10 37.51
C LEU A 125 -29.37 19.00 38.68
N LYS A 126 -30.66 18.94 39.08
CA LYS A 126 -31.19 19.69 40.20
C LYS A 126 -30.48 19.32 41.50
N ALA A 127 -30.33 18.05 41.81
CA ALA A 127 -29.63 17.56 42.99
C ALA A 127 -28.16 17.99 43.03
N MET A 128 -27.48 18.02 41.87
CA MET A 128 -26.10 18.54 41.80
C MET A 128 -26.01 20.03 42.06
N ILE A 129 -26.90 20.83 41.49
CA ILE A 129 -26.95 22.29 41.72
C ILE A 129 -27.24 22.58 43.19
N GLU A 130 -28.24 21.93 43.78
CA GLU A 130 -28.60 22.11 45.20
C GLU A 130 -27.42 21.73 46.11
N ARG A 131 -26.73 20.62 45.86
CA ARG A 131 -25.57 20.22 46.65
C ARG A 131 -24.43 21.24 46.59
N ARG A 132 -24.16 21.81 45.44
CA ARG A 132 -23.03 22.71 45.19
C ARG A 132 -23.32 24.18 45.55
N SER A 133 -24.57 24.59 45.54
CA SER A 133 -24.96 26.00 45.82
C SER A 133 -24.57 26.48 47.22
N GLY A 134 -24.41 25.59 48.21
CA GLY A 134 -24.01 25.90 49.57
C GLY A 134 -22.51 25.76 49.84
N GLU A 135 -21.69 25.32 48.90
CA GLU A 135 -20.26 25.06 49.09
C GLU A 135 -19.38 26.24 48.65
N PRO A 136 -18.27 26.56 49.35
CA PRO A 136 -17.25 27.47 48.84
C PRO A 136 -16.69 26.95 47.49
N MET A 137 -16.70 27.81 46.46
CA MET A 137 -16.33 27.44 45.11
C MET A 137 -17.22 26.32 44.47
N GLY A 138 -18.43 26.09 45.05
CA GLY A 138 -19.31 25.02 44.63
C GLY A 138 -19.70 25.10 43.14
N MET A 139 -19.90 26.32 42.63
CA MET A 139 -20.21 26.52 41.19
C MET A 139 -19.04 26.20 40.28
N ILE A 140 -17.79 26.27 40.71
CA ILE A 140 -16.61 25.84 39.95
C ILE A 140 -16.55 24.30 39.93
N ARG A 141 -16.82 23.67 41.08
CA ARG A 141 -16.88 22.20 41.17
C ARG A 141 -18.07 21.61 40.44
N LEU A 142 -19.16 22.35 40.29
CA LEU A 142 -20.31 21.95 39.50
C LEU A 142 -19.94 21.66 38.03
N GLU A 143 -18.99 22.40 37.47
CA GLU A 143 -18.54 22.17 36.08
C GLU A 143 -17.84 20.80 35.92
N ASP A 144 -17.08 20.37 36.94
CA ASP A 144 -16.48 19.04 36.96
C ASP A 144 -17.56 17.94 37.09
N ASP A 145 -18.49 18.13 38.05
CA ASP A 145 -19.60 17.19 38.24
C ASP A 145 -20.46 17.03 36.97
N LEU A 146 -20.70 18.12 36.24
CA LEU A 146 -21.41 18.11 34.97
C LEU A 146 -20.63 17.34 33.87
N ALA A 147 -19.33 17.62 33.75
CA ALA A 147 -18.48 16.89 32.81
C ALA A 147 -18.49 15.37 33.08
N ASP A 148 -18.33 14.99 34.35
CA ASP A 148 -18.33 13.57 34.74
C ASP A 148 -19.70 12.90 34.51
N MET A 149 -20.79 13.61 34.73
CA MET A 149 -22.13 13.13 34.42
C MET A 149 -22.27 12.88 32.89
N PHE A 150 -21.86 13.83 32.05
CA PHE A 150 -21.93 13.67 30.60
C PHE A 150 -20.99 12.57 30.08
N LYS A 151 -19.79 12.42 30.61
CA LYS A 151 -18.90 11.29 30.34
C LYS A 151 -19.57 9.95 30.66
N GLY A 152 -20.26 9.87 31.82
CA GLY A 152 -21.05 8.70 32.19
C GLY A 152 -22.19 8.38 31.19
N PHE A 153 -22.82 9.41 30.62
CA PHE A 153 -23.83 9.22 29.55
C PHE A 153 -23.22 8.66 28.27
N VAL A 154 -22.06 9.15 27.84
CA VAL A 154 -21.34 8.61 26.67
C VAL A 154 -21.11 7.12 26.84
N GLY A 155 -20.60 6.69 28.00
CA GLY A 155 -20.35 5.28 28.29
C GLY A 155 -21.63 4.42 28.29
N ARG A 156 -22.68 4.89 28.95
CA ARG A 156 -23.98 4.18 28.97
C ARG A 156 -24.57 4.02 27.58
N ARG A 157 -24.64 5.10 26.81
CA ARG A 157 -25.24 5.10 25.45
C ARG A 157 -24.51 4.17 24.50
N LEU A 158 -23.17 4.07 24.60
CA LEU A 158 -22.38 3.10 23.84
C LEU A 158 -22.68 1.67 24.26
N THR A 159 -22.74 1.42 25.57
CA THR A 159 -23.05 0.07 26.11
C THR A 159 -24.46 -0.41 25.77
N GLU A 160 -25.44 0.49 25.71
CA GLU A 160 -26.82 0.18 25.37
C GLU A 160 -27.02 -0.08 23.87
N ARG A 161 -26.31 0.69 23.01
CA ARG A 161 -26.45 0.58 21.55
C ARG A 161 -25.61 -0.53 20.94
N HIS A 162 -24.53 -0.95 21.59
CA HIS A 162 -23.56 -1.89 21.05
C HIS A 162 -23.29 -3.03 22.02
N ASN A 163 -23.05 -4.22 21.48
CA ASN A 163 -22.67 -5.40 22.27
C ASN A 163 -21.15 -5.35 22.55
N LEU A 164 -20.74 -4.68 23.62
CA LEU A 164 -19.36 -4.60 24.02
C LEU A 164 -18.87 -5.91 24.64
N THR A 165 -17.69 -6.35 24.22
CA THR A 165 -16.96 -7.43 24.90
C THR A 165 -16.46 -6.94 26.28
N PRO A 166 -16.12 -7.84 27.21
CA PRO A 166 -15.53 -7.43 28.50
C PRO A 166 -14.33 -6.51 28.32
N ASP A 167 -13.39 -6.86 27.44
CA ASP A 167 -12.20 -6.04 27.13
C ASP A 167 -12.56 -4.65 26.60
N GLN A 168 -13.60 -4.54 25.75
CA GLN A 168 -14.09 -3.25 25.25
C GLN A 168 -14.75 -2.39 26.33
N LYS A 169 -15.38 -3.01 27.33
CA LYS A 169 -15.95 -2.30 28.49
C LYS A 169 -14.85 -1.74 29.37
N ASP A 170 -13.81 -2.53 29.61
CA ASP A 170 -12.66 -2.09 30.40
C ASP A 170 -11.90 -0.95 29.67
N GLU A 171 -11.71 -1.08 28.35
CA GLU A 171 -11.11 -0.05 27.50
C GLU A 171 -11.95 1.24 27.52
N LEU A 172 -13.28 1.13 27.41
CA LEU A 172 -14.20 2.28 27.49
C LEU A 172 -14.12 2.98 28.85
N ALA A 173 -14.06 2.22 29.95
CA ALA A 173 -13.93 2.78 31.30
C ALA A 173 -12.62 3.56 31.46
N VAL A 174 -11.51 3.05 30.94
CA VAL A 174 -10.22 3.75 30.94
C VAL A 174 -10.30 5.04 30.11
N LEU A 175 -10.85 4.99 28.90
CA LEU A 175 -11.01 6.16 28.02
C LEU A 175 -11.85 7.28 28.64
N ILE A 176 -12.94 6.91 29.35
CA ILE A 176 -13.81 7.86 30.04
C ILE A 176 -13.09 8.53 31.19
N LYS A 177 -12.26 7.78 31.91
CA LYS A 177 -11.54 8.27 33.08
C LYS A 177 -10.30 9.10 32.74
N ASP A 178 -9.55 8.68 31.75
CA ASP A 178 -8.30 9.31 31.33
C ASP A 178 -8.12 9.19 29.80
N PRO A 179 -8.70 10.11 29.02
CA PRO A 179 -8.55 10.13 27.57
C PRO A 179 -7.10 10.35 27.13
N SER A 180 -6.27 10.98 27.99
CA SER A 180 -4.86 11.23 27.65
C SER A 180 -4.00 9.96 27.64
N SER A 181 -4.44 8.91 28.31
CA SER A 181 -3.81 7.58 28.27
C SER A 181 -4.05 6.86 26.93
N TYR A 182 -5.01 7.31 26.14
CA TYR A 182 -5.33 6.75 24.84
C TYR A 182 -4.39 7.29 23.77
N LYS A 183 -3.65 6.38 23.15
CA LYS A 183 -2.91 6.70 21.93
C LYS A 183 -3.81 6.43 20.73
N ALA A 184 -4.12 7.47 19.99
CA ALA A 184 -4.91 7.35 18.76
C ALA A 184 -4.38 6.22 17.88
N ARG A 185 -5.26 5.33 17.44
CA ARG A 185 -4.88 4.27 16.52
C ARG A 185 -4.59 4.88 15.15
N SER A 186 -3.54 4.42 14.52
CA SER A 186 -3.25 4.85 13.16
C SER A 186 -4.47 4.61 12.24
N PRO A 187 -4.88 5.60 11.45
CA PRO A 187 -5.95 5.44 10.48
C PRO A 187 -5.59 4.47 9.34
N ILE A 188 -4.31 4.11 9.22
CA ILE A 188 -3.79 3.14 8.24
C ILE A 188 -3.89 1.74 8.85
N THR A 189 -5.10 1.18 8.90
CA THR A 189 -5.38 -0.13 9.49
C THR A 189 -4.99 -1.27 8.54
N LYS A 190 -4.79 -2.47 9.11
CA LYS A 190 -4.52 -3.68 8.32
C LYS A 190 -5.64 -3.99 7.32
N THR A 191 -6.89 -3.76 7.70
CA THR A 191 -8.07 -3.95 6.84
C THR A 191 -8.03 -3.01 5.64
N ARG A 192 -7.76 -1.72 5.87
CA ARG A 192 -7.62 -0.72 4.78
C ARG A 192 -6.43 -1.02 3.87
N LEU A 193 -5.29 -1.45 4.44
CA LEU A 193 -4.14 -1.87 3.64
C LEU A 193 -4.45 -3.08 2.77
N ALA A 194 -5.18 -4.07 3.28
CA ALA A 194 -5.62 -5.22 2.50
C ALA A 194 -6.56 -4.82 1.34
N ALA A 195 -7.53 -3.95 1.60
CA ALA A 195 -8.43 -3.42 0.57
C ALA A 195 -7.68 -2.58 -0.48
N PHE A 196 -6.77 -1.70 -0.05
CA PHE A 196 -5.90 -0.95 -0.96
C PHE A 196 -5.02 -1.87 -1.81
N ARG A 197 -4.45 -2.92 -1.21
CA ARG A 197 -3.68 -3.95 -1.93
C ARG A 197 -4.51 -4.59 -3.04
N THR A 198 -5.72 -5.06 -2.73
CA THR A 198 -6.64 -5.65 -3.71
C THR A 198 -6.91 -4.68 -4.86
N TYR A 199 -7.30 -3.46 -4.55
CA TYR A 199 -7.51 -2.39 -5.52
C TYR A 199 -6.31 -2.18 -6.45
N ARG A 200 -5.09 -2.10 -5.89
CA ARG A 200 -3.86 -1.90 -6.69
C ARG A 200 -3.58 -3.06 -7.64
N LEU A 201 -3.81 -4.30 -7.20
CA LEU A 201 -3.62 -5.49 -8.02
C LEU A 201 -4.65 -5.58 -9.16
N GLU A 202 -5.92 -5.26 -8.89
CA GLU A 202 -6.99 -5.16 -9.89
C GLU A 202 -6.69 -4.09 -10.96
N HIS A 203 -5.95 -3.03 -10.58
CA HIS A 203 -5.48 -1.99 -11.52
C HIS A 203 -4.11 -2.32 -12.12
N HIS A 204 -3.75 -3.58 -12.19
CA HIS A 204 -2.53 -4.10 -12.84
C HIS A 204 -1.21 -3.50 -12.33
N VAL A 205 -1.17 -3.02 -11.10
CA VAL A 205 0.08 -2.57 -10.49
C VAL A 205 0.92 -3.78 -10.10
N ALA A 206 2.17 -3.82 -10.54
CA ALA A 206 3.08 -4.92 -10.28
C ALA A 206 3.18 -5.25 -8.77
N LEU A 207 3.09 -6.52 -8.42
CA LEU A 207 3.09 -7.03 -7.03
C LEU A 207 4.26 -6.48 -6.20
N LYS A 208 5.45 -6.34 -6.80
CA LYS A 208 6.62 -5.73 -6.14
C LYS A 208 6.35 -4.29 -5.72
N THR A 209 5.69 -3.50 -6.57
CA THR A 209 5.35 -2.11 -6.28
C THR A 209 4.32 -2.04 -5.15
N VAL A 210 3.29 -2.89 -5.19
CA VAL A 210 2.26 -2.97 -4.14
C VAL A 210 2.89 -3.31 -2.78
N ASN A 211 3.74 -4.34 -2.72
CA ASN A 211 4.44 -4.71 -1.49
C ASN A 211 5.35 -3.59 -0.95
N GLN A 212 5.98 -2.83 -1.84
CA GLN A 212 6.81 -1.68 -1.43
C GLN A 212 5.97 -0.50 -0.91
N GLN A 213 4.79 -0.27 -1.47
CA GLN A 213 3.86 0.74 -0.97
C GLN A 213 3.33 0.35 0.40
N GLU A 214 2.88 -0.89 0.55
CA GLU A 214 2.39 -1.43 1.82
C GLU A 214 3.42 -1.32 2.94
N ALA A 215 4.69 -1.71 2.67
CA ALA A 215 5.76 -1.60 3.66
C ALA A 215 6.01 -0.14 4.10
N LYS A 216 5.88 0.84 3.18
CA LYS A 216 6.02 2.26 3.52
C LYS A 216 4.85 2.78 4.34
N LEU A 217 3.63 2.34 4.02
CA LEU A 217 2.42 2.69 4.75
C LEU A 217 2.40 2.08 6.15
N LEU A 218 2.89 0.85 6.31
CA LEU A 218 3.09 0.24 7.63
C LEU A 218 4.08 1.04 8.48
N SER A 219 5.21 1.47 7.90
CA SER A 219 6.18 2.33 8.60
C SER A 219 5.58 3.66 9.05
N LEU A 220 4.67 4.26 8.26
CA LEU A 220 3.94 5.45 8.67
C LEU A 220 2.93 5.12 9.78
N SER A 221 2.20 4.02 9.64
CA SER A 221 1.25 3.56 10.66
C SER A 221 1.91 3.38 12.02
N ASP A 222 3.09 2.74 12.03
CA ASP A 222 3.89 2.54 13.24
C ASP A 222 4.33 3.88 13.87
N HIS A 223 4.76 4.84 13.02
CA HIS A 223 5.14 6.18 13.48
C HIS A 223 3.96 6.91 14.13
N LEU A 224 2.79 6.92 13.48
CA LEU A 224 1.59 7.56 14.03
C LEU A 224 1.13 6.92 15.34
N GLN A 225 1.22 5.59 15.46
CA GLN A 225 0.90 4.89 16.72
C GLN A 225 1.87 5.22 17.85
N GLN A 226 3.17 5.33 17.54
CA GLN A 226 4.20 5.64 18.54
C GLN A 226 4.11 7.09 19.01
N SER A 227 3.86 8.03 18.09
CA SER A 227 3.77 9.46 18.39
C SER A 227 2.41 9.85 18.98
N GLY A 228 1.36 9.06 18.77
CA GLY A 228 -0.02 9.46 19.07
C GLY A 228 -0.54 10.62 18.21
N SER A 229 0.17 10.95 17.11
CA SER A 229 -0.18 12.08 16.25
C SER A 229 -1.28 11.73 15.27
N PRO A 230 -2.18 12.66 14.92
CA PRO A 230 -3.12 12.48 13.83
C PRO A 230 -2.37 12.40 12.49
N LEU A 231 -3.05 11.89 11.46
CA LEU A 231 -2.50 11.88 10.11
C LEU A 231 -2.73 13.26 9.46
N ASP A 232 -1.77 14.15 9.62
CA ASP A 232 -1.75 15.49 9.04
C ASP A 232 -0.39 15.80 8.39
N PHE A 233 -0.24 17.00 7.86
CA PHE A 233 0.99 17.45 7.21
C PHE A 233 2.19 17.44 8.16
N ASP A 234 2.01 17.85 9.41
CA ASP A 234 3.08 17.99 10.40
C ASP A 234 3.59 16.62 10.85
N ALA A 235 2.69 15.67 11.09
CA ALA A 235 3.05 14.29 11.40
C ALA A 235 3.83 13.63 10.26
N VAL A 236 3.41 13.82 9.00
CA VAL A 236 4.14 13.32 7.82
C VAL A 236 5.49 14.01 7.68
N SER A 237 5.58 15.32 7.92
CA SER A 237 6.83 16.09 7.89
C SER A 237 7.83 15.57 8.93
N THR A 238 7.37 15.41 10.17
CA THR A 238 8.17 14.87 11.29
C THR A 238 8.67 13.46 11.00
N TRP A 239 7.79 12.59 10.48
CA TRP A 239 8.16 11.24 10.06
C TRP A 239 9.26 11.23 9.00
N LEU A 240 9.14 12.09 7.96
CA LEU A 240 10.16 12.20 6.92
C LEU A 240 11.48 12.77 7.45
N GLN A 241 11.44 13.71 8.38
CA GLN A 241 12.64 14.29 8.99
C GLN A 241 13.40 13.24 9.82
N GLY A 242 12.72 12.37 10.54
CA GLY A 242 13.31 11.28 11.30
C GLY A 242 14.01 10.20 10.45
N MET A 243 13.81 10.19 9.12
CA MET A 243 14.43 9.21 8.23
C MET A 243 15.83 9.65 7.77
N THR A 244 16.82 8.77 7.85
CA THR A 244 18.17 8.94 7.28
C THR A 244 18.24 8.52 5.81
N LEU A 245 17.19 8.80 5.02
CA LEU A 245 17.04 8.37 3.63
C LEU A 245 17.27 9.54 2.65
N SER A 246 17.65 9.20 1.41
CA SER A 246 17.77 10.21 0.36
C SER A 246 16.42 10.84 0.02
N SER A 247 16.42 12.10 -0.44
CA SER A 247 15.21 12.81 -0.88
C SER A 247 14.44 12.03 -1.94
N LYS A 248 15.13 11.38 -2.88
CA LYS A 248 14.49 10.53 -3.88
C LYS A 248 13.75 9.34 -3.26
N THR A 249 14.30 8.76 -2.20
CA THR A 249 13.65 7.67 -1.46
C THR A 249 12.47 8.22 -0.66
N LYS A 250 12.62 9.34 0.06
CA LYS A 250 11.52 10.00 0.78
C LYS A 250 10.36 10.35 -0.15
N GLN A 251 10.65 10.78 -1.38
CA GLN A 251 9.62 11.01 -2.41
C GLN A 251 8.78 9.75 -2.72
N GLN A 252 9.38 8.55 -2.64
CA GLN A 252 8.63 7.29 -2.83
C GLN A 252 7.71 6.97 -1.63
N TYR A 253 8.04 7.46 -0.43
CA TYR A 253 7.18 7.37 0.74
C TYR A 253 5.97 8.30 0.60
N LEU A 254 6.21 9.55 0.20
CA LEU A 254 5.15 10.51 -0.09
C LEU A 254 4.21 10.01 -1.19
N LEU A 255 4.77 9.44 -2.26
CA LEU A 255 3.96 8.88 -3.35
C LEU A 255 3.07 7.73 -2.87
N ALA A 256 3.61 6.82 -2.04
CA ALA A 256 2.82 5.73 -1.49
C ALA A 256 1.68 6.24 -0.60
N GLY A 257 1.96 7.21 0.27
CA GLY A 257 0.97 7.86 1.13
C GLY A 257 -0.11 8.59 0.34
N SER A 258 0.30 9.40 -0.66
CA SER A 258 -0.65 10.15 -1.51
C SER A 258 -1.59 9.22 -2.29
N GLN A 259 -1.06 8.11 -2.83
CA GLN A 259 -1.89 7.12 -3.53
C GLN A 259 -2.88 6.40 -2.59
N PHE A 260 -2.46 6.09 -1.37
CA PHE A 260 -3.35 5.53 -0.36
C PHE A 260 -4.43 6.54 0.05
N TRP A 261 -4.07 7.81 0.29
CA TRP A 261 -4.99 8.88 0.61
C TRP A 261 -6.06 9.07 -0.47
N GLN A 262 -5.65 9.15 -1.73
CA GLN A 262 -6.55 9.29 -2.87
C GLN A 262 -7.52 8.11 -2.99
N TRP A 263 -7.00 6.89 -2.85
CA TRP A 263 -7.82 5.68 -2.83
C TRP A 263 -8.83 5.70 -1.68
N ALA A 264 -8.38 5.96 -0.45
CA ALA A 264 -9.24 5.96 0.73
C ALA A 264 -10.31 7.06 0.65
N SER A 265 -9.96 8.25 0.15
CA SER A 265 -10.89 9.35 -0.08
C SER A 265 -11.95 9.03 -1.14
N THR A 266 -11.66 8.12 -2.06
CA THR A 266 -12.60 7.71 -3.10
C THR A 266 -13.45 6.50 -2.68
N HIS A 267 -12.85 5.50 -2.03
CA HIS A 267 -13.48 4.19 -1.84
C HIS A 267 -13.91 3.90 -0.40
N GLU A 268 -13.39 4.62 0.62
CA GLU A 268 -13.66 4.37 2.04
C GLU A 268 -14.66 5.40 2.61
N PRO A 269 -15.92 5.03 2.88
CA PRO A 269 -16.94 5.98 3.38
C PRO A 269 -16.55 6.63 4.72
N GLN A 270 -16.00 5.85 5.66
CA GLN A 270 -15.57 6.36 6.96
C GLN A 270 -14.40 7.34 6.82
N TRP A 271 -13.44 7.05 5.92
CA TRP A 271 -12.34 7.96 5.62
C TRP A 271 -12.85 9.30 5.10
N ARG A 272 -13.79 9.26 4.14
CA ARG A 272 -14.40 10.50 3.60
C ARG A 272 -15.08 11.35 4.67
N GLN A 273 -15.71 10.70 5.64
CA GLN A 273 -16.35 11.41 6.76
C GLN A 273 -15.31 12.03 7.69
N SER A 274 -14.28 11.27 8.09
CA SER A 274 -13.26 11.70 9.04
C SER A 274 -12.33 12.79 8.47
N TYR A 275 -12.05 12.73 7.16
CA TYR A 275 -11.12 13.65 6.49
C TYR A 275 -11.82 14.60 5.50
N LYS A 276 -13.13 14.84 5.68
CA LYS A 276 -13.92 15.75 4.83
C LYS A 276 -13.32 17.16 4.85
N GLY A 277 -13.00 17.67 3.66
CA GLY A 277 -12.44 19.03 3.51
C GLY A 277 -10.96 19.15 3.87
N GLN A 278 -10.30 18.08 4.30
CA GLN A 278 -8.87 18.10 4.55
C GLN A 278 -8.06 17.93 3.26
N VAL A 279 -6.91 18.59 3.22
CA VAL A 279 -5.94 18.51 2.13
C VAL A 279 -5.11 17.24 2.28
N ASN A 280 -4.69 16.64 1.17
CA ASN A 280 -3.81 15.49 1.20
C ASN A 280 -2.49 15.80 1.95
N PRO A 281 -2.23 15.16 3.09
CA PRO A 281 -1.09 15.47 3.96
C PRO A 281 0.26 15.06 3.34
N PHE A 282 0.29 14.34 2.22
CA PHE A 282 1.50 13.91 1.52
C PHE A 282 1.93 14.86 0.40
N GLU A 283 1.16 15.90 0.13
CA GLU A 283 1.46 16.89 -0.90
C GLU A 283 2.23 18.08 -0.35
N LYS A 284 2.88 18.84 -1.25
CA LYS A 284 3.58 20.10 -0.96
C LYS A 284 4.79 20.00 0.00
N HIS A 285 5.29 18.78 0.29
CA HIS A 285 6.53 18.65 1.05
C HIS A 285 7.75 19.06 0.23
N THR A 286 8.56 19.95 0.78
CA THR A 286 9.83 20.36 0.16
C THR A 286 10.96 19.49 0.69
N LEU A 287 11.53 18.64 -0.16
CA LEU A 287 12.66 17.79 0.18
C LEU A 287 13.98 18.43 -0.27
N PRO A 288 15.06 18.29 0.50
CA PRO A 288 16.36 18.81 0.10
C PRO A 288 16.79 18.28 -1.26
N THR A 289 17.24 19.15 -2.14
CA THR A 289 17.75 18.79 -3.46
C THR A 289 19.24 19.03 -3.56
N ILE A 290 19.96 18.01 -4.02
CA ILE A 290 21.39 18.13 -4.31
C ILE A 290 21.54 18.91 -5.62
N LYS A 291 22.31 20.00 -5.61
CA LYS A 291 22.52 20.88 -6.77
C LYS A 291 24.00 20.91 -7.19
N GLY A 292 24.26 21.41 -8.39
CA GLY A 292 25.60 21.71 -8.89
C GLY A 292 26.56 20.51 -8.91
N LYS A 293 27.80 20.71 -8.43
CA LYS A 293 28.87 19.71 -8.42
C LYS A 293 28.46 18.42 -7.69
N ALA A 294 27.85 18.56 -6.53
CA ALA A 294 27.39 17.39 -5.74
C ALA A 294 26.36 16.51 -6.49
N LYS A 295 25.47 17.12 -7.30
CA LYS A 295 24.54 16.37 -8.16
C LYS A 295 25.27 15.59 -9.24
N LYS A 296 26.32 16.20 -9.85
CA LYS A 296 27.14 15.55 -10.87
C LYS A 296 27.95 14.38 -10.28
N GLU A 297 28.47 14.53 -9.08
CA GLU A 297 29.22 13.48 -8.38
C GLU A 297 28.36 12.32 -7.93
N ALA A 298 27.12 12.59 -7.50
CA ALA A 298 26.15 11.58 -7.11
C ALA A 298 25.46 10.89 -8.31
N ALA A 299 25.61 11.40 -9.53
CA ALA A 299 25.03 10.81 -10.72
C ALA A 299 25.69 9.48 -11.06
N ARG A 300 24.93 8.60 -11.72
CA ARG A 300 25.47 7.36 -12.28
C ARG A 300 26.48 7.68 -13.38
N LYS A 301 27.58 6.95 -13.37
CA LYS A 301 28.68 7.10 -14.35
C LYS A 301 28.60 5.95 -15.37
N ALA A 302 28.93 6.23 -16.61
CA ALA A 302 29.18 5.22 -17.63
C ALA A 302 30.55 4.58 -17.41
N PHE A 303 30.72 3.35 -17.85
CA PHE A 303 32.08 2.73 -17.97
C PHE A 303 32.76 3.19 -19.26
N THR A 304 34.08 3.10 -19.30
CA THR A 304 34.80 3.10 -20.58
C THR A 304 34.71 1.71 -21.23
N ILE A 305 35.14 1.60 -22.49
CA ILE A 305 35.16 0.31 -23.19
C ILE A 305 36.19 -0.63 -22.56
N GLU A 306 37.32 -0.10 -22.17
CA GLU A 306 38.43 -0.80 -21.50
C GLU A 306 37.97 -1.33 -20.11
N GLU A 307 37.22 -0.52 -19.36
CA GLU A 307 36.66 -0.93 -18.08
C GLU A 307 35.64 -2.07 -18.23
N ILE A 308 34.80 -2.04 -19.27
CA ILE A 308 33.88 -3.16 -19.58
C ILE A 308 34.69 -4.42 -19.94
N GLY A 309 35.76 -4.28 -20.74
CA GLY A 309 36.66 -5.39 -21.07
C GLY A 309 37.33 -5.98 -19.82
N SER A 310 37.79 -5.15 -18.92
CA SER A 310 38.39 -5.59 -17.65
C SER A 310 37.37 -6.32 -16.76
N LEU A 311 36.13 -5.82 -16.64
CA LEU A 311 35.07 -6.47 -15.89
C LEU A 311 34.65 -7.82 -16.51
N HIS A 312 34.62 -7.90 -17.83
CA HIS A 312 34.36 -9.15 -18.55
C HIS A 312 35.49 -10.18 -18.30
N ALA A 313 36.77 -9.78 -18.39
CA ALA A 313 37.90 -10.63 -18.10
C ALA A 313 37.87 -11.15 -16.64
N ALA A 314 37.69 -10.22 -15.69
CA ALA A 314 37.58 -10.55 -14.27
C ALA A 314 36.42 -11.53 -13.96
N ALA A 315 35.28 -11.39 -14.66
CA ALA A 315 34.17 -12.34 -14.52
C ALA A 315 34.56 -13.74 -15.01
N LYS A 316 35.30 -13.84 -16.11
CA LYS A 316 35.83 -15.13 -16.63
C LYS A 316 36.83 -15.77 -15.68
N GLU A 317 37.81 -15.01 -15.22
CA GLU A 317 38.82 -15.48 -14.28
C GLU A 317 38.25 -16.01 -12.97
N GLN A 318 37.13 -15.40 -12.50
CA GLN A 318 36.39 -15.87 -11.31
C GLN A 318 35.41 -17.00 -11.61
N GLY A 319 35.38 -17.56 -12.82
CA GLY A 319 34.44 -18.63 -13.21
C GLY A 319 32.97 -18.18 -13.31
N LEU A 320 32.70 -16.87 -13.33
CA LEU A 320 31.35 -16.29 -13.43
C LEU A 320 30.92 -16.22 -14.90
N SER A 321 30.92 -17.36 -15.61
CA SER A 321 30.70 -17.42 -17.07
C SER A 321 29.40 -16.77 -17.52
N THR A 322 28.28 -17.06 -16.85
CA THR A 322 26.97 -16.44 -17.15
C THR A 322 27.01 -14.93 -17.00
N LEU A 323 27.72 -14.41 -16.02
CA LEU A 323 27.85 -12.97 -15.81
C LEU A 323 28.76 -12.34 -16.90
N ALA A 324 29.83 -13.02 -17.31
CA ALA A 324 30.67 -12.58 -18.41
C ALA A 324 29.86 -12.48 -19.72
N ASP A 325 29.08 -13.50 -20.02
CA ASP A 325 28.19 -13.51 -21.18
C ASP A 325 27.18 -12.35 -21.13
N LEU A 326 26.57 -12.12 -19.96
CA LEU A 326 25.61 -11.03 -19.74
C LEU A 326 26.24 -9.65 -19.91
N ILE A 327 27.50 -9.46 -19.49
CA ILE A 327 28.26 -8.22 -19.72
C ILE A 327 28.41 -7.94 -21.21
N LEU A 328 28.78 -8.94 -22.02
CA LEU A 328 28.88 -8.80 -23.47
C LEU A 328 27.52 -8.53 -24.13
N LEU A 329 26.50 -9.26 -23.73
CA LEU A 329 25.14 -9.03 -24.21
C LEU A 329 24.72 -7.58 -23.94
N GLY A 330 24.95 -7.07 -22.72
CA GLY A 330 24.68 -5.68 -22.37
C GLY A 330 25.47 -4.67 -23.17
N ALA A 331 26.76 -4.93 -23.39
CA ALA A 331 27.69 -4.03 -24.07
C ALA A 331 27.43 -3.90 -25.59
N TYR A 332 26.90 -4.93 -26.22
CA TYR A 332 26.64 -4.91 -27.65
C TYR A 332 25.14 -4.80 -28.02
N SER A 333 24.22 -4.76 -27.03
CA SER A 333 22.80 -4.55 -27.26
C SER A 333 22.24 -3.29 -26.60
N GLY A 334 22.90 -2.81 -25.55
CA GLY A 334 22.38 -1.74 -24.69
C GLY A 334 21.12 -2.13 -23.91
N GLY A 335 20.77 -3.44 -23.82
CA GLY A 335 19.61 -3.96 -23.10
C GLY A 335 19.68 -3.69 -21.59
N ARG A 336 18.50 -3.61 -20.95
CA ARG A 336 18.44 -3.61 -19.48
C ARG A 336 18.74 -5.02 -18.98
N ILE A 337 19.34 -5.16 -17.82
CA ILE A 337 19.74 -6.47 -17.27
C ILE A 337 18.58 -7.46 -17.23
N GLU A 338 17.38 -7.03 -16.81
CA GLU A 338 16.21 -7.90 -16.75
C GLU A 338 15.70 -8.26 -18.16
N GLU A 339 15.68 -7.32 -19.11
CA GLU A 339 15.31 -7.59 -20.49
C GLU A 339 16.20 -8.70 -21.09
N LEU A 340 17.53 -8.64 -20.85
CA LEU A 340 18.48 -9.64 -21.33
C LEU A 340 18.30 -11.01 -20.65
N CYS A 341 17.98 -11.01 -19.35
CA CYS A 341 17.73 -12.26 -18.59
C CYS A 341 16.38 -12.89 -18.93
N GLN A 342 15.43 -12.13 -19.48
CA GLN A 342 14.12 -12.59 -19.91
C GLN A 342 14.10 -13.04 -21.39
N LEU A 343 15.18 -12.77 -22.17
CA LEU A 343 15.26 -13.23 -23.56
C LEU A 343 15.23 -14.77 -23.64
N ARG A 344 14.26 -15.26 -24.39
CA ARG A 344 14.13 -16.69 -24.72
C ARG A 344 14.81 -17.00 -26.06
N THR A 345 15.07 -18.27 -26.31
CA THR A 345 15.61 -18.72 -27.59
C THR A 345 14.65 -18.40 -28.74
N GLU A 346 13.34 -18.46 -28.52
CA GLU A 346 12.30 -18.07 -29.46
C GLU A 346 12.24 -16.56 -29.77
N ASN A 347 12.82 -15.73 -28.92
CA ASN A 347 12.93 -14.28 -29.14
C ASN A 347 14.09 -13.91 -30.10
N LEU A 348 14.81 -14.91 -30.62
CA LEU A 348 15.75 -14.73 -31.72
C LEU A 348 15.00 -14.87 -33.06
N ILE A 349 14.64 -13.74 -33.62
CA ILE A 349 13.90 -13.69 -34.90
C ILE A 349 14.77 -13.18 -36.02
N THR A 350 14.43 -13.52 -37.26
CA THR A 350 15.09 -12.99 -38.45
C THR A 350 14.13 -12.09 -39.22
N LEU A 351 14.50 -10.81 -39.35
CA LEU A 351 13.74 -9.80 -40.09
C LEU A 351 14.61 -9.21 -41.18
N GLU A 352 14.14 -9.22 -42.41
CA GLU A 352 14.89 -8.73 -43.60
C GLU A 352 16.32 -9.27 -43.67
N GLY A 353 16.54 -10.53 -43.25
CA GLY A 353 17.86 -11.18 -43.25
C GLY A 353 18.76 -10.74 -42.07
N VAL A 354 18.25 -10.01 -41.10
CA VAL A 354 18.95 -9.60 -39.89
C VAL A 354 18.43 -10.37 -38.69
N THR A 355 19.32 -11.04 -37.94
CA THR A 355 18.95 -11.66 -36.66
C THR A 355 18.77 -10.60 -35.63
N MET A 356 17.65 -10.62 -34.90
CA MET A 356 17.23 -9.63 -33.93
C MET A 356 16.91 -10.30 -32.57
N PHE A 357 17.19 -9.60 -31.48
CA PHE A 357 16.55 -9.86 -30.20
C PHE A 357 15.18 -9.18 -30.20
N ASP A 358 14.11 -9.93 -30.05
CA ASP A 358 12.74 -9.42 -29.90
C ASP A 358 12.41 -9.27 -28.42
N ILE A 359 12.54 -8.05 -27.91
CA ILE A 359 12.25 -7.71 -26.52
C ILE A 359 10.75 -7.47 -26.40
N THR A 360 10.01 -8.50 -25.99
CA THR A 360 8.54 -8.52 -25.93
C THR A 360 8.00 -8.06 -24.58
N ASP A 361 8.82 -8.06 -23.51
CA ASP A 361 8.43 -7.59 -22.18
C ASP A 361 9.42 -6.53 -21.67
N SER A 362 8.88 -5.39 -21.29
CA SER A 362 9.65 -4.30 -20.70
C SER A 362 8.77 -3.44 -19.78
N LYS A 363 9.39 -2.70 -18.87
CA LYS A 363 8.71 -1.81 -17.94
C LYS A 363 7.87 -0.71 -18.60
N THR A 364 8.19 -0.33 -19.83
CA THR A 364 7.52 0.71 -20.62
C THR A 364 7.21 0.20 -22.02
N VAL A 365 6.17 0.75 -22.66
CA VAL A 365 5.79 0.40 -24.03
C VAL A 365 6.97 0.62 -25.01
N ALA A 366 7.68 1.74 -24.88
CA ALA A 366 8.88 2.01 -25.69
C ALA A 366 10.02 1.01 -25.46
N GLY A 367 9.98 0.28 -24.36
CA GLY A 367 10.95 -0.78 -24.07
C GLY A 367 10.73 -2.05 -24.90
N ILE A 368 9.52 -2.28 -25.40
CA ILE A 368 9.19 -3.39 -26.35
C ILE A 368 9.78 -3.00 -27.70
N ARG A 369 10.76 -3.76 -28.16
CA ARG A 369 11.53 -3.40 -29.35
C ARG A 369 12.38 -4.53 -29.87
N GLN A 370 12.84 -4.37 -31.08
CA GLN A 370 13.75 -5.29 -31.76
C GLN A 370 15.15 -4.67 -31.89
N VAL A 371 16.14 -5.38 -31.34
CA VAL A 371 17.56 -4.96 -31.34
C VAL A 371 18.38 -5.96 -32.17
N PRO A 372 19.14 -5.54 -33.18
CA PRO A 372 19.95 -6.46 -33.97
C PRO A 372 21.01 -7.17 -33.14
N VAL A 373 21.26 -8.42 -33.39
CA VAL A 373 22.39 -9.15 -32.84
C VAL A 373 23.69 -8.64 -33.48
N HIS A 374 24.50 -7.98 -32.62
CA HIS A 374 25.81 -7.46 -33.06
C HIS A 374 26.70 -8.59 -33.57
N PRO A 375 27.54 -8.40 -34.63
CA PRO A 375 28.41 -9.46 -35.15
C PRO A 375 29.29 -10.13 -34.11
N GLN A 376 29.79 -9.40 -33.14
CA GLN A 376 30.58 -9.93 -32.00
C GLN A 376 29.80 -10.87 -31.09
N LEU A 377 28.47 -10.79 -31.08
CA LEU A 377 27.60 -11.65 -30.28
C LEU A 377 27.19 -12.95 -30.98
N LYS A 378 27.41 -13.08 -32.32
CA LYS A 378 26.87 -14.22 -33.06
C LYS A 378 27.29 -15.59 -32.49
N LYS A 379 28.59 -15.76 -32.17
CA LYS A 379 29.11 -17.01 -31.58
C LYS A 379 28.56 -17.23 -30.17
N LEU A 380 28.48 -16.18 -29.39
CA LEU A 380 27.94 -16.21 -28.02
C LEU A 380 26.46 -16.61 -28.04
N VAL A 381 25.65 -15.95 -28.86
CA VAL A 381 24.21 -16.22 -28.97
C VAL A 381 23.95 -17.64 -29.50
N ALA A 382 24.71 -18.11 -30.50
CA ALA A 382 24.59 -19.50 -31.00
C ALA A 382 24.85 -20.50 -29.84
N ARG A 383 25.94 -20.33 -29.11
CA ARG A 383 26.26 -21.19 -27.96
C ARG A 383 25.17 -21.14 -26.89
N LEU A 384 24.70 -19.95 -26.51
CA LEU A 384 23.64 -19.80 -25.48
C LEU A 384 22.32 -20.44 -25.92
N THR A 385 22.00 -20.39 -27.22
CA THR A 385 20.81 -21.05 -27.79
C THR A 385 20.95 -22.56 -27.71
N GLU A 386 22.08 -23.09 -28.11
CA GLU A 386 22.38 -24.52 -28.13
C GLU A 386 22.42 -25.14 -26.73
N THR A 387 22.98 -24.41 -25.76
CA THR A 387 23.13 -24.90 -24.37
C THR A 387 21.93 -24.58 -23.46
N SER A 388 20.91 -23.89 -23.96
CA SER A 388 19.73 -23.54 -23.17
C SER A 388 18.91 -24.78 -22.82
N THR A 389 18.65 -24.96 -21.51
CA THR A 389 17.82 -26.05 -20.98
C THR A 389 16.45 -25.59 -20.48
N ASP A 390 16.27 -24.30 -20.24
CA ASP A 390 15.04 -23.69 -19.72
C ASP A 390 14.35 -22.76 -20.74
N GLY A 391 14.86 -22.75 -21.97
CA GLY A 391 14.37 -21.91 -23.06
C GLY A 391 14.78 -20.45 -22.98
N PHE A 392 15.62 -20.05 -22.03
CA PHE A 392 16.17 -18.70 -21.92
C PHE A 392 17.63 -18.64 -22.40
N LEU A 393 18.02 -17.52 -23.01
CA LEU A 393 19.40 -17.31 -23.44
C LEU A 393 20.37 -17.18 -22.27
N VAL A 394 19.94 -16.56 -21.17
CA VAL A 394 20.76 -16.36 -19.98
C VAL A 394 20.22 -17.25 -18.86
N PRO A 395 20.98 -18.28 -18.43
CA PRO A 395 20.61 -19.10 -17.28
C PRO A 395 20.43 -18.25 -16.03
N SER A 396 19.42 -18.58 -15.22
CA SER A 396 19.20 -17.87 -13.96
C SER A 396 18.70 -18.80 -12.88
N GLU A 397 19.40 -18.82 -11.76
CA GLU A 397 19.02 -19.54 -10.52
C GLU A 397 18.20 -18.65 -9.57
N SER A 398 17.69 -17.51 -10.06
CA SER A 398 16.97 -16.57 -9.22
C SER A 398 15.67 -17.17 -8.70
N LYS A 399 15.58 -17.32 -7.38
CA LYS A 399 14.35 -17.71 -6.65
C LYS A 399 13.55 -16.49 -6.19
N ASN A 400 13.61 -15.40 -6.96
CA ASN A 400 12.92 -14.16 -6.64
C ASN A 400 11.41 -14.34 -6.73
N LYS A 401 10.68 -14.03 -5.64
CA LYS A 401 9.20 -14.17 -5.55
C LYS A 401 8.40 -13.33 -6.56
N TYR A 402 9.06 -12.41 -7.26
CA TYR A 402 8.45 -11.55 -8.28
C TYR A 402 8.79 -12.00 -9.71
N GLY A 403 9.40 -13.16 -9.89
CA GLY A 403 9.80 -13.64 -11.21
C GLY A 403 10.99 -12.88 -11.83
N ILE A 404 11.72 -12.08 -11.04
CA ILE A 404 12.87 -11.29 -11.56
C ILE A 404 14.07 -12.21 -11.73
N ARG A 405 14.42 -12.51 -12.99
CA ARG A 405 15.53 -13.42 -13.33
C ARG A 405 16.91 -12.80 -13.08
N SER A 406 17.03 -11.47 -13.23
CA SER A 406 18.31 -10.77 -13.06
C SER A 406 18.76 -10.56 -11.62
N ASP A 407 17.97 -10.91 -10.60
CA ASP A 407 18.25 -10.54 -9.19
C ASP A 407 19.61 -11.07 -8.71
N ALA A 408 19.90 -12.36 -8.92
CA ALA A 408 21.17 -12.98 -8.56
C ALA A 408 22.35 -12.41 -9.36
N LEU A 409 22.19 -12.25 -10.68
CA LEU A 409 23.23 -11.73 -11.57
C LEU A 409 23.53 -10.24 -11.30
N SER A 410 22.50 -9.45 -10.99
CA SER A 410 22.68 -8.05 -10.58
C SER A 410 23.50 -7.91 -9.29
N LYS A 411 23.26 -8.81 -8.32
CA LYS A 411 24.05 -8.87 -7.08
C LYS A 411 25.48 -9.34 -7.35
N ALA A 412 25.66 -10.33 -8.22
CA ALA A 412 26.97 -10.83 -8.63
C ALA A 412 27.78 -9.71 -9.34
N PHE A 413 27.15 -8.98 -10.27
CA PHE A 413 27.77 -7.81 -10.89
C PHE A 413 28.14 -6.74 -9.87
N GLY A 414 27.28 -6.49 -8.89
CA GLY A 414 27.56 -5.56 -7.80
C GLY A 414 28.82 -5.92 -7.01
N ARG A 415 29.04 -7.21 -6.71
CA ARG A 415 30.27 -7.70 -6.05
C ARG A 415 31.49 -7.59 -6.96
N LEU A 416 31.39 -8.09 -8.20
CA LEU A 416 32.44 -8.04 -9.19
C LEU A 416 32.98 -6.61 -9.40
N LYS A 417 32.10 -5.65 -9.68
CA LYS A 417 32.51 -4.27 -9.92
C LYS A 417 33.15 -3.62 -8.69
N THR A 418 32.68 -3.96 -7.47
CA THR A 418 33.24 -3.45 -6.23
C THR A 418 34.64 -4.01 -5.98
N ALA A 419 34.85 -5.30 -6.23
CA ALA A 419 36.17 -5.93 -6.17
C ALA A 419 37.19 -5.32 -7.19
N ASN A 420 36.70 -4.77 -8.32
CA ASN A 420 37.45 -4.09 -9.34
C ASN A 420 37.52 -2.55 -9.13
N GLY A 421 37.23 -2.05 -7.91
CA GLY A 421 37.45 -0.63 -7.55
C GLY A 421 36.32 0.32 -7.94
N PHE A 422 35.19 -0.18 -8.46
CA PHE A 422 34.06 0.66 -8.87
C PHE A 422 33.08 0.92 -7.73
N GLY A 423 32.83 2.19 -7.44
CA GLY A 423 31.93 2.65 -6.38
C GLY A 423 30.44 2.56 -6.73
N ARG A 424 29.60 3.19 -5.89
CA ARG A 424 28.12 3.15 -6.01
C ARG A 424 27.56 3.82 -7.27
N SER A 425 28.33 4.69 -7.92
CA SER A 425 27.94 5.37 -9.17
C SER A 425 27.89 4.44 -10.37
N HIS A 426 28.56 3.28 -10.32
CA HIS A 426 28.57 2.28 -11.38
C HIS A 426 27.66 1.12 -11.03
N VAL A 427 26.80 0.75 -11.95
CA VAL A 427 25.85 -0.37 -11.86
C VAL A 427 25.76 -1.05 -13.22
N PHE A 428 25.15 -2.23 -13.35
CA PHE A 428 25.00 -2.88 -14.66
C PHE A 428 24.38 -1.94 -15.72
N HIS A 429 23.40 -1.12 -15.33
CA HIS A 429 22.80 -0.12 -16.23
C HIS A 429 23.79 0.93 -16.74
N SER A 430 24.97 1.08 -16.13
CA SER A 430 26.05 1.93 -16.63
C SER A 430 26.63 1.44 -17.95
N ILE A 431 26.61 0.12 -18.21
CA ILE A 431 27.00 -0.46 -19.52
C ILE A 431 26.10 0.10 -20.62
N ARG A 432 24.80 0.16 -20.40
CA ARG A 432 23.86 0.77 -21.36
C ARG A 432 24.14 2.26 -21.60
N ALA A 433 24.51 3.00 -20.53
CA ALA A 433 24.92 4.39 -20.69
C ALA A 433 26.18 4.53 -21.57
N THR A 434 27.12 3.59 -21.45
CA THR A 434 28.28 3.49 -22.35
C THR A 434 27.89 3.26 -23.79
N VAL A 435 27.00 2.28 -24.05
CA VAL A 435 26.49 1.99 -25.40
C VAL A 435 25.87 3.24 -26.03
N ILE A 436 24.97 3.92 -25.34
CA ILE A 436 24.34 5.15 -25.84
C ILE A 436 25.42 6.21 -26.12
N THR A 437 26.39 6.40 -25.22
CA THR A 437 27.46 7.36 -25.42
C THR A 437 28.33 7.04 -26.66
N GLN A 438 28.64 5.77 -26.89
CA GLN A 438 29.42 5.34 -28.05
C GLN A 438 28.64 5.53 -29.36
N LEU A 439 27.32 5.25 -29.36
CA LEU A 439 26.47 5.50 -30.55
C LEU A 439 26.39 7.01 -30.87
N VAL A 440 26.26 7.86 -29.83
CA VAL A 440 26.28 9.32 -30.02
C VAL A 440 27.65 9.78 -30.61
N ARG A 441 28.74 9.27 -30.06
CA ARG A 441 30.11 9.59 -30.58
C ARG A 441 30.38 9.08 -31.98
N ALA A 442 29.65 8.07 -32.41
CA ALA A 442 29.71 7.52 -33.76
C ALA A 442 28.69 8.14 -34.73
N ASP A 443 28.14 9.29 -34.39
CA ASP A 443 27.19 10.06 -35.18
C ASP A 443 25.97 9.22 -35.64
N VAL A 444 25.44 8.39 -34.73
CA VAL A 444 24.19 7.69 -34.97
C VAL A 444 23.03 8.66 -34.66
N PRO A 445 22.02 8.78 -35.55
CA PRO A 445 20.89 9.66 -35.31
C PRO A 445 20.17 9.39 -33.97
N ASP A 446 19.84 10.44 -33.22
CA ASP A 446 19.22 10.35 -31.88
C ASP A 446 17.96 9.45 -31.87
N ARG A 447 17.12 9.57 -32.90
CA ARG A 447 15.97 8.70 -33.07
C ARG A 447 16.34 7.21 -33.05
N LEU A 448 17.36 6.83 -33.81
CA LEU A 448 17.78 5.45 -33.93
C LEU A 448 18.41 4.93 -32.62
N ILE A 449 19.12 5.81 -31.90
CA ILE A 449 19.63 5.52 -30.54
C ILE A 449 18.47 5.27 -29.58
N ARG A 450 17.42 6.11 -29.62
CA ARG A 450 16.22 5.93 -28.78
C ARG A 450 15.49 4.62 -29.07
N GLU A 451 15.31 4.28 -30.36
CA GLU A 451 14.70 3.00 -30.76
C GLU A 451 15.51 1.80 -30.28
N LEU A 452 16.84 1.81 -30.44
CA LEU A 452 17.74 0.76 -29.96
C LEU A 452 17.73 0.66 -28.42
N ALA A 453 17.75 1.82 -27.76
CA ALA A 453 17.73 1.90 -26.30
C ALA A 453 16.33 1.61 -25.70
N GLY A 454 15.24 1.78 -26.41
CA GLY A 454 13.88 1.70 -25.85
C GLY A 454 13.61 2.90 -24.93
N HIS A 455 13.77 4.11 -25.48
CA HIS A 455 13.37 5.37 -24.88
C HIS A 455 12.22 5.97 -25.69
N GLU A 456 11.27 6.61 -25.04
CA GLU A 456 10.19 7.33 -25.70
C GLU A 456 10.77 8.43 -26.59
N SER A 457 10.20 8.62 -27.80
CA SER A 457 10.68 9.64 -28.73
C SER A 457 10.34 11.06 -28.23
N GLY A 458 9.27 11.17 -27.44
CA GLY A 458 8.72 12.43 -26.97
C GLY A 458 7.98 13.23 -28.04
N THR A 459 7.72 12.62 -29.22
CA THR A 459 6.96 13.24 -30.30
C THR A 459 5.90 12.29 -30.85
N VAL A 460 4.65 12.77 -30.94
CA VAL A 460 3.50 12.01 -31.41
C VAL A 460 3.70 11.46 -32.82
N THR A 461 4.37 12.23 -33.69
CA THR A 461 4.62 11.82 -35.08
C THR A 461 5.41 10.53 -35.19
N PHE A 462 6.40 10.33 -34.33
CA PHE A 462 7.23 9.12 -34.37
C PHE A 462 6.63 7.97 -33.59
N ASP A 463 5.94 8.24 -32.50
CA ASP A 463 5.38 7.19 -31.64
C ASP A 463 4.10 6.58 -32.24
N VAL A 464 3.32 7.35 -33.04
CA VAL A 464 2.03 6.91 -33.58
C VAL A 464 2.10 6.58 -35.08
N TYR A 465 2.79 7.41 -35.90
CA TYR A 465 2.71 7.30 -37.36
C TYR A 465 3.90 6.59 -38.01
N SER A 466 5.00 6.35 -37.29
CA SER A 466 6.18 5.71 -37.85
C SER A 466 6.29 4.25 -37.44
N LYS A 467 6.52 3.35 -38.41
CA LYS A 467 6.87 1.94 -38.13
C LYS A 467 8.30 1.74 -37.59
N GLY A 468 9.02 2.82 -37.29
CA GLY A 468 10.41 2.76 -36.82
C GLY A 468 11.43 2.55 -37.94
N SER A 469 12.70 2.44 -37.51
CA SER A 469 13.83 2.23 -38.44
C SER A 469 13.91 0.76 -38.89
N SER A 470 14.35 0.52 -40.13
CA SER A 470 14.46 -0.84 -40.65
C SER A 470 15.52 -1.67 -39.91
N PRO A 471 15.42 -3.01 -39.90
CA PRO A 471 16.41 -3.92 -39.34
C PRO A 471 17.83 -3.64 -39.82
N LYS A 472 18.00 -3.34 -41.10
CA LYS A 472 19.29 -3.00 -41.73
C LYS A 472 19.87 -1.66 -41.17
N GLN A 473 19.04 -0.63 -41.03
CA GLN A 473 19.47 0.64 -40.43
C GLN A 473 19.91 0.44 -38.98
N LYS A 474 19.14 -0.28 -38.17
CA LYS A 474 19.50 -0.64 -36.80
C LYS A 474 20.79 -1.43 -36.71
N LEU A 475 21.00 -2.41 -37.62
CA LEU A 475 22.23 -3.19 -37.68
C LEU A 475 23.45 -2.31 -38.05
N THR A 476 23.29 -1.42 -39.04
CA THR A 476 24.35 -0.48 -39.41
C THR A 476 24.74 0.41 -38.26
N ALA A 477 23.77 0.89 -37.47
CA ALA A 477 24.03 1.71 -36.28
C ALA A 477 24.76 0.91 -35.20
N ILE A 478 24.29 -0.29 -34.86
CA ILE A 478 24.88 -1.04 -33.74
C ILE A 478 26.29 -1.55 -34.06
N LYS A 479 26.59 -1.80 -35.34
CA LYS A 479 27.95 -2.16 -35.80
C LYS A 479 29.01 -1.09 -35.59
N LYS A 480 28.59 0.17 -35.34
CA LYS A 480 29.50 1.27 -34.98
C LYS A 480 30.01 1.19 -33.55
N LEU A 481 29.50 0.29 -32.72
CA LEU A 481 29.99 0.06 -31.38
C LEU A 481 31.42 -0.49 -31.43
N PRO A 482 32.33 0.03 -30.62
CA PRO A 482 33.73 -0.41 -30.59
C PRO A 482 33.83 -1.85 -30.09
N THR A 483 34.90 -2.54 -30.53
CA THR A 483 35.20 -3.89 -30.02
C THR A 483 35.65 -3.81 -28.57
N ILE A 484 35.11 -4.64 -27.72
CA ILE A 484 35.53 -4.76 -26.34
C ILE A 484 36.81 -5.56 -26.28
N PRO A 485 37.86 -5.04 -25.64
CA PRO A 485 39.12 -5.75 -25.53
C PRO A 485 38.94 -7.10 -24.81
N SER A 486 39.40 -8.18 -25.41
CA SER A 486 39.59 -9.46 -24.73
C SER A 486 41.01 -9.43 -24.14
N ARG A 487 41.12 -9.31 -22.84
CA ARG A 487 42.38 -9.63 -22.17
C ARG A 487 42.50 -11.09 -21.91
#